data_0c1fb1e611cba6147e26d1fa0bd40012
#
_entry.id   0c1fb1e611cba6147e26d1fa0bd40012
#
_cell.length_a   1.000
_cell.length_b   1.000
_cell.length_c   1.000
_cell.angle_alpha   90.00
_cell.angle_beta   90.00
_cell.angle_gamma   90.00
#
_symmetry.space_group_name_H-M   'P 1'
#
loop_
_entity.id
_entity.type
_entity.pdbx_description
1 polymer ?
#
loop_
_entity_poly.entity_id
_entity_poly.type
_entity_poly.pdbx_seq_one_letter_code
_entity_poly.pdbx_strand_id
1 'polypeptide(L)'
;MICDAHCHFFSSSFFRTLGRDVASPASGDAADSLPARLGWDPPGEDTTLADRWIAELDRHQIARAAVIASIPGDEESVATAIARHPARLVGFFMLNPSTADAAERLSRALGDWKLRGICLFPAMHHYRLDDERVTATFEAAAARGAAVFVHCGVLTVGVRKRLGLASSFNLRLGDPLTLSTVAAKFPKVPVIIPHFGAGFLRETLMAADQCPNIHLDTSSSNSWIKYHPGLTLEAVFRQALEVVGPDRLIFGTDSSFFPRGWQRQIFEQQKATLDAIGVPPESQGKIFSGNFERLFRPATG
;
A
#
# COMPACT_ATOMS: atom_id res chain seq x y z
N MET A 1 -4.27 -4.49 -20.16
CA MET A 1 -4.06 -5.22 -18.88
C MET A 1 -4.02 -4.21 -17.74
N ILE A 2 -4.59 -4.52 -16.58
CA ILE A 2 -4.58 -3.66 -15.39
C ILE A 2 -4.04 -4.49 -14.22
N CYS A 3 -3.10 -3.92 -13.45
CA CYS A 3 -2.60 -4.47 -12.20
C CYS A 3 -2.77 -3.41 -11.11
N ASP A 4 -3.18 -3.80 -9.92
CA ASP A 4 -3.42 -2.90 -8.79
C ASP A 4 -2.32 -3.10 -7.72
N ALA A 5 -1.52 -2.07 -7.45
CA ALA A 5 -0.42 -2.15 -6.49
C ALA A 5 -0.84 -1.88 -5.03
N HIS A 6 -2.13 -1.61 -4.78
CA HIS A 6 -2.57 -1.16 -3.46
C HIS A 6 -3.98 -1.62 -3.12
N CYS A 7 -4.09 -2.83 -2.62
CA CYS A 7 -5.31 -3.37 -2.03
C CYS A 7 -5.03 -3.84 -0.60
N HIS A 8 -5.90 -3.49 0.34
CA HIS A 8 -5.80 -3.95 1.73
C HIS A 8 -6.51 -5.29 1.90
N PHE A 9 -5.89 -6.21 2.63
CA PHE A 9 -6.46 -7.49 2.98
C PHE A 9 -6.91 -7.47 4.44
N PHE A 10 -8.18 -7.11 4.68
CA PHE A 10 -8.74 -7.04 6.03
C PHE A 10 -9.21 -8.42 6.47
N SER A 11 -8.28 -9.20 7.01
CA SER A 11 -8.50 -10.57 7.49
C SER A 11 -9.29 -10.62 8.80
N SER A 12 -9.65 -11.81 9.24
CA SER A 12 -10.19 -12.03 10.59
C SER A 12 -9.19 -11.61 11.68
N SER A 13 -7.90 -11.85 11.48
CA SER A 13 -6.83 -11.44 12.39
C SER A 13 -6.71 -9.91 12.46
N PHE A 14 -6.86 -9.21 11.32
CA PHE A 14 -6.94 -7.74 11.30
C PHE A 14 -8.03 -7.23 12.24
N PHE A 15 -9.26 -7.73 12.14
CA PHE A 15 -10.37 -7.26 12.98
C PHE A 15 -10.20 -7.66 14.44
N ARG A 16 -9.69 -8.86 14.75
CA ARG A 16 -9.42 -9.27 16.13
C ARG A 16 -8.37 -8.36 16.80
N THR A 17 -7.34 -7.99 16.05
CA THR A 17 -6.30 -7.08 16.56
C THR A 17 -6.83 -5.67 16.74
N LEU A 18 -7.58 -5.16 15.77
CA LEU A 18 -8.23 -3.84 15.84
C LEU A 18 -9.23 -3.79 17.01
N GLY A 19 -9.92 -4.89 17.28
CA GLY A 19 -10.89 -5.02 18.36
C GLY A 19 -10.31 -4.80 19.76
N ARG A 20 -9.01 -5.04 19.94
CA ARG A 20 -8.32 -4.79 21.22
C ARG A 20 -8.28 -3.30 21.59
N ASP A 21 -8.35 -2.43 20.58
CA ASP A 21 -8.35 -0.98 20.77
C ASP A 21 -9.78 -0.41 21.04
N VAL A 22 -10.82 -1.21 20.86
CA VAL A 22 -12.21 -0.75 21.01
C VAL A 22 -12.62 -0.77 22.47
N ALA A 23 -12.97 0.40 23.02
CA ALA A 23 -13.29 0.58 24.44
C ALA A 23 -14.54 -0.20 24.92
N SER A 24 -15.42 -0.56 24.02
CA SER A 24 -16.62 -1.38 24.30
C SER A 24 -16.67 -2.50 23.27
N PRO A 25 -15.96 -3.62 23.51
CA PRO A 25 -16.01 -4.75 22.61
C PRO A 25 -17.46 -5.27 22.54
N ALA A 26 -17.96 -5.49 21.35
CA ALA A 26 -19.21 -6.19 21.15
C ALA A 26 -19.07 -7.62 21.71
N SER A 27 -20.19 -8.22 22.15
CA SER A 27 -20.19 -9.63 22.50
C SER A 27 -19.85 -10.50 21.27
N GLY A 28 -18.94 -11.45 21.42
CA GLY A 28 -18.53 -12.36 20.35
C GLY A 28 -17.16 -12.04 19.75
N ASP A 29 -16.80 -12.74 18.65
CA ASP A 29 -15.54 -12.53 17.95
C ASP A 29 -15.53 -11.16 17.26
N ALA A 30 -14.44 -10.43 17.43
CA ALA A 30 -14.24 -9.14 16.78
C ALA A 30 -14.19 -9.24 15.24
N ALA A 31 -13.83 -10.43 14.71
CA ALA A 31 -13.84 -10.69 13.28
C ALA A 31 -15.24 -10.65 12.65
N ASP A 32 -16.28 -10.90 13.44
CA ASP A 32 -17.67 -10.84 12.99
C ASP A 32 -18.36 -9.54 13.46
N SER A 33 -18.15 -9.18 14.72
CA SER A 33 -18.84 -8.06 15.35
C SER A 33 -18.40 -6.68 14.83
N LEU A 34 -17.11 -6.48 14.51
CA LEU A 34 -16.64 -5.19 14.00
C LEU A 34 -17.05 -4.94 12.54
N PRO A 35 -16.92 -5.90 11.60
CA PRO A 35 -17.50 -5.73 10.26
C PRO A 35 -18.97 -5.42 10.29
N ALA A 36 -19.78 -6.16 11.07
CA ALA A 36 -21.22 -5.91 11.21
C ALA A 36 -21.53 -4.49 11.72
N ARG A 37 -20.79 -4.02 12.74
CA ARG A 37 -20.90 -2.63 13.25
C ARG A 37 -20.58 -1.58 12.19
N LEU A 38 -19.69 -1.89 11.25
CA LEU A 38 -19.30 -1.01 10.15
C LEU A 38 -20.24 -1.09 8.94
N GLY A 39 -21.15 -2.07 8.90
CA GLY A 39 -21.96 -2.40 7.73
C GLY A 39 -21.12 -3.06 6.63
N TRP A 40 -20.08 -3.80 7.03
CA TRP A 40 -19.21 -4.55 6.14
C TRP A 40 -19.48 -6.04 6.24
N ASP A 41 -19.15 -6.78 5.19
CA ASP A 41 -19.21 -8.22 5.23
C ASP A 41 -18.07 -8.77 6.11
N PRO A 42 -18.31 -9.84 6.87
CA PRO A 42 -17.25 -10.52 7.61
C PRO A 42 -16.23 -11.11 6.62
N PRO A 43 -14.92 -11.11 6.97
CA PRO A 43 -13.89 -11.65 6.10
C PRO A 43 -13.98 -13.16 5.92
N GLY A 44 -14.37 -13.90 6.94
CA GLY A 44 -14.30 -15.36 6.97
C GLY A 44 -12.86 -15.87 7.10
N GLU A 45 -12.62 -17.08 6.61
CA GLU A 45 -11.30 -17.68 6.53
C GLU A 45 -10.44 -16.97 5.46
N ASP A 46 -9.12 -16.92 5.65
CA ASP A 46 -8.20 -16.23 4.75
C ASP A 46 -8.25 -16.74 3.30
N THR A 47 -8.44 -18.06 3.14
CA THR A 47 -8.63 -18.68 1.81
C THR A 47 -9.93 -18.23 1.14
N THR A 48 -11.01 -18.09 1.91
CA THR A 48 -12.32 -17.62 1.42
C THR A 48 -12.23 -16.14 1.03
N LEU A 49 -11.57 -15.32 1.85
CA LEU A 49 -11.34 -13.91 1.54
C LEU A 49 -10.48 -13.75 0.28
N ALA A 50 -9.45 -14.59 0.12
CA ALA A 50 -8.63 -14.61 -1.08
C ALA A 50 -9.45 -14.95 -2.33
N ASP A 51 -10.31 -15.98 -2.26
CA ASP A 51 -11.22 -16.34 -3.37
C ASP A 51 -12.20 -15.22 -3.71
N ARG A 52 -12.72 -14.49 -2.70
CA ARG A 52 -13.56 -13.30 -2.92
C ARG A 52 -12.80 -12.20 -3.65
N TRP A 53 -11.54 -11.94 -3.25
CA TRP A 53 -10.71 -10.96 -3.96
C TRP A 53 -10.46 -11.38 -5.40
N ILE A 54 -10.19 -12.66 -5.68
CA ILE A 54 -10.02 -13.13 -7.07
C ILE A 54 -11.29 -12.95 -7.88
N ALA A 55 -12.45 -13.34 -7.36
CA ALA A 55 -13.73 -13.13 -8.02
C ALA A 55 -13.99 -11.63 -8.31
N GLU A 56 -13.62 -10.76 -7.38
CA GLU A 56 -13.73 -9.31 -7.55
C GLU A 56 -12.78 -8.77 -8.62
N LEU A 57 -11.52 -9.21 -8.63
CA LEU A 57 -10.54 -8.87 -9.66
C LEU A 57 -10.99 -9.34 -11.05
N ASP A 58 -11.56 -10.55 -11.14
CA ASP A 58 -12.07 -11.11 -12.40
C ASP A 58 -13.26 -10.29 -12.93
N ARG A 59 -14.19 -9.91 -12.03
CA ARG A 59 -15.34 -9.05 -12.39
C ARG A 59 -14.90 -7.72 -13.00
N HIS A 60 -13.76 -7.19 -12.58
CA HIS A 60 -13.20 -5.93 -13.05
C HIS A 60 -12.07 -6.08 -14.08
N GLN A 61 -11.78 -7.31 -14.51
CA GLN A 61 -10.72 -7.61 -15.47
C GLN A 61 -9.32 -7.16 -15.01
N ILE A 62 -9.07 -7.24 -13.70
CA ILE A 62 -7.77 -6.93 -13.10
C ILE A 62 -6.92 -8.19 -13.16
N ALA A 63 -5.76 -8.09 -13.80
CA ALA A 63 -4.88 -9.23 -14.01
C ALA A 63 -4.20 -9.69 -12.71
N ARG A 64 -3.66 -8.75 -11.94
CA ARG A 64 -2.93 -9.00 -10.69
C ARG A 64 -3.15 -7.88 -9.68
N ALA A 65 -3.02 -8.19 -8.40
CA ALA A 65 -3.04 -7.18 -7.35
C ALA A 65 -2.00 -7.45 -6.26
N ALA A 66 -1.46 -6.37 -5.69
CA ALA A 66 -0.76 -6.43 -4.42
C ALA A 66 -1.80 -6.35 -3.28
N VAL A 67 -1.75 -7.30 -2.36
CA VAL A 67 -2.62 -7.34 -1.18
C VAL A 67 -1.79 -7.15 0.09
N ILE A 68 -2.24 -6.25 0.95
CA ILE A 68 -1.48 -5.75 2.11
C ILE A 68 -2.09 -6.30 3.40
N ALA A 69 -1.32 -7.08 4.18
CA ALA A 69 -1.62 -7.32 5.58
C ALA A 69 -1.54 -5.99 6.34
N SER A 70 -2.70 -5.45 6.72
CA SER A 70 -2.87 -4.04 7.07
C SER A 70 -2.70 -3.72 8.56
N ILE A 71 -2.20 -4.68 9.30
CA ILE A 71 -1.84 -4.52 10.72
C ILE A 71 -0.61 -5.39 11.00
N PRO A 72 0.34 -4.93 11.83
CA PRO A 72 1.46 -5.76 12.24
C PRO A 72 0.99 -7.05 12.93
N GLY A 73 1.52 -8.21 12.52
CA GLY A 73 1.14 -9.53 13.04
C GLY A 73 0.14 -10.32 12.18
N ASP A 74 -0.27 -9.75 11.04
CA ASP A 74 -1.26 -10.38 10.14
C ASP A 74 -0.62 -10.89 8.82
N GLU A 75 0.69 -11.06 8.79
CA GLU A 75 1.42 -11.47 7.57
C GLU A 75 0.98 -12.83 7.05
N GLU A 76 0.60 -13.75 7.96
CA GLU A 76 0.19 -15.11 7.63
C GLU A 76 -1.08 -15.16 6.80
N SER A 77 -2.03 -14.26 7.04
CA SER A 77 -3.26 -14.18 6.25
C SER A 77 -2.97 -13.88 4.77
N VAL A 78 -2.07 -12.93 4.52
CA VAL A 78 -1.64 -12.62 3.14
C VAL A 78 -0.77 -13.73 2.57
N ALA A 79 0.08 -14.37 3.37
CA ALA A 79 0.85 -15.55 2.95
C ALA A 79 -0.07 -16.67 2.47
N THR A 80 -1.15 -16.95 3.20
CA THR A 80 -2.19 -17.90 2.81
C THR A 80 -2.86 -17.53 1.49
N ALA A 81 -3.19 -16.24 1.32
CA ALA A 81 -3.82 -15.75 0.09
C ALA A 81 -2.91 -15.89 -1.13
N ILE A 82 -1.63 -15.53 -1.03
CA ILE A 82 -0.70 -15.66 -2.16
C ILE A 82 -0.33 -17.12 -2.46
N ALA A 83 -0.25 -17.98 -1.44
CA ALA A 83 -0.02 -19.40 -1.66
C ALA A 83 -1.18 -20.06 -2.46
N ARG A 84 -2.42 -19.60 -2.22
CA ARG A 84 -3.61 -20.06 -2.93
C ARG A 84 -3.68 -19.51 -4.36
N HIS A 85 -3.28 -18.26 -4.59
CA HIS A 85 -3.38 -17.59 -5.89
C HIS A 85 -2.06 -16.92 -6.33
N PRO A 86 -0.96 -17.68 -6.46
CA PRO A 86 0.38 -17.12 -6.66
C PRO A 86 0.57 -16.38 -7.99
N ALA A 87 -0.22 -16.71 -9.01
CA ALA A 87 -0.18 -16.03 -10.30
C ALA A 87 -0.94 -14.68 -10.30
N ARG A 88 -1.83 -14.46 -9.33
CA ARG A 88 -2.75 -13.34 -9.30
C ARG A 88 -2.44 -12.32 -8.19
N LEU A 89 -1.90 -12.78 -7.07
CA LEU A 89 -1.66 -11.95 -5.88
C LEU A 89 -0.17 -11.81 -5.59
N VAL A 90 0.20 -10.61 -5.13
CA VAL A 90 1.52 -10.29 -4.56
C VAL A 90 1.32 -9.86 -3.12
N GLY A 91 2.03 -10.47 -2.19
CA GLY A 91 1.85 -10.18 -0.76
C GLY A 91 2.72 -9.04 -0.27
N PHE A 92 2.08 -8.08 0.40
CA PHE A 92 2.71 -7.01 1.15
C PHE A 92 2.29 -7.13 2.62
N PHE A 93 3.08 -6.60 3.54
CA PHE A 93 2.76 -6.64 4.95
C PHE A 93 3.21 -5.39 5.69
N MET A 94 2.44 -4.99 6.69
CA MET A 94 2.77 -3.88 7.56
C MET A 94 3.77 -4.33 8.62
N LEU A 95 4.88 -3.61 8.71
CA LEU A 95 5.91 -3.82 9.72
C LEU A 95 6.05 -2.58 10.62
N ASN A 96 6.11 -2.81 11.92
CA ASN A 96 6.64 -1.82 12.85
C ASN A 96 8.07 -2.21 13.22
N PRO A 97 9.11 -1.56 12.70
CA PRO A 97 10.50 -1.93 12.95
C PRO A 97 10.94 -1.69 14.41
N SER A 98 10.09 -1.01 15.21
CA SER A 98 10.38 -0.69 16.61
C SER A 98 9.97 -1.80 17.59
N THR A 99 9.27 -2.83 17.13
CA THR A 99 8.88 -3.96 18.00
C THR A 99 10.01 -4.97 18.17
N ALA A 100 10.05 -5.65 19.29
CA ALA A 100 11.12 -6.60 19.60
C ALA A 100 11.17 -7.80 18.63
N ASP A 101 10.03 -8.18 18.06
CA ASP A 101 9.85 -9.30 17.13
C ASP A 101 10.01 -8.91 15.65
N ALA A 102 10.29 -7.63 15.35
CA ALA A 102 10.32 -7.12 13.98
C ALA A 102 11.30 -7.87 13.07
N ALA A 103 12.49 -8.19 13.55
CA ALA A 103 13.50 -8.90 12.76
C ALA A 103 13.09 -10.34 12.43
N GLU A 104 12.48 -11.06 13.39
CA GLU A 104 11.95 -12.41 13.18
C GLU A 104 10.82 -12.39 12.15
N ARG A 105 9.85 -11.49 12.33
CA ARG A 105 8.71 -11.33 11.41
C ARG A 105 9.15 -10.99 10.01
N LEU A 106 10.10 -10.05 9.87
CA LEU A 106 10.69 -9.67 8.59
C LEU A 106 11.36 -10.86 7.89
N SER A 107 12.14 -11.66 8.65
CA SER A 107 12.80 -12.86 8.12
C SER A 107 11.80 -13.90 7.64
N ARG A 108 10.76 -14.18 8.43
CA ARG A 108 9.70 -15.14 8.09
C ARG A 108 8.88 -14.66 6.88
N ALA A 109 8.44 -13.40 6.89
CA ALA A 109 7.61 -12.85 5.83
C ALA A 109 8.32 -12.89 4.46
N LEU A 110 9.57 -12.46 4.40
CA LEU A 110 10.33 -12.44 3.15
C LEU A 110 10.92 -13.80 2.78
N GLY A 111 11.30 -14.60 3.78
CA GLY A 111 11.96 -15.90 3.61
C GLY A 111 10.97 -17.03 3.35
N ASP A 112 10.16 -17.35 4.35
CA ASP A 112 9.29 -18.53 4.34
C ASP A 112 8.03 -18.26 3.49
N TRP A 113 7.40 -17.12 3.72
CA TRP A 113 6.14 -16.74 3.09
C TRP A 113 6.28 -16.04 1.75
N LYS A 114 7.51 -15.69 1.32
CA LYS A 114 7.79 -15.09 0.00
C LYS A 114 7.01 -13.79 -0.26
N LEU A 115 6.67 -13.03 0.79
CA LEU A 115 6.07 -11.71 0.62
C LEU A 115 7.06 -10.78 -0.08
N ARG A 116 6.57 -9.82 -0.86
CA ARG A 116 7.39 -9.02 -1.78
C ARG A 116 7.39 -7.53 -1.46
N GLY A 117 6.60 -7.09 -0.50
CA GLY A 117 6.53 -5.68 -0.09
C GLY A 117 6.46 -5.50 1.41
N ILE A 118 7.27 -4.60 1.95
CA ILE A 118 7.29 -4.22 3.36
C ILE A 118 6.65 -2.84 3.47
N CYS A 119 5.53 -2.72 4.18
CA CYS A 119 4.81 -1.46 4.37
C CYS A 119 5.21 -0.80 5.69
N LEU A 120 5.79 0.38 5.62
CA LEU A 120 6.24 1.19 6.74
C LEU A 120 5.29 2.38 6.95
N PHE A 121 4.83 2.56 8.19
CA PHE A 121 3.94 3.64 8.59
C PHE A 121 4.55 4.45 9.74
N PRO A 122 5.61 5.27 9.47
CA PRO A 122 6.36 5.96 10.53
C PRO A 122 5.50 6.92 11.35
N ALA A 123 4.56 7.62 10.72
CA ALA A 123 3.63 8.51 11.40
C ALA A 123 2.71 7.78 12.39
N MET A 124 2.31 6.54 12.07
CA MET A 124 1.44 5.70 12.91
C MET A 124 2.20 5.03 14.05
N HIS A 125 3.38 4.51 13.75
CA HIS A 125 4.17 3.70 14.69
C HIS A 125 5.23 4.51 15.44
N HIS A 126 5.30 5.83 15.24
CA HIS A 126 6.14 6.77 15.98
C HIS A 126 7.65 6.48 15.94
N TYR A 127 8.19 6.06 14.79
CA TYR A 127 9.63 5.91 14.57
C TYR A 127 10.14 6.85 13.49
N ARG A 128 11.42 7.16 13.50
CA ARG A 128 12.09 7.97 12.49
C ARG A 128 12.53 7.10 11.31
N LEU A 129 12.45 7.65 10.10
CA LEU A 129 12.91 6.95 8.89
C LEU A 129 14.43 6.75 8.84
N ASP A 130 15.20 7.62 9.51
CA ASP A 130 16.66 7.52 9.63
C ASP A 130 17.14 6.64 10.80
N ASP A 131 16.25 5.90 11.45
CA ASP A 131 16.56 4.94 12.52
C ASP A 131 17.28 3.70 11.96
N GLU A 132 18.23 3.14 12.73
CA GLU A 132 18.98 1.94 12.34
C GLU A 132 18.07 0.73 12.07
N ARG A 133 16.95 0.61 12.78
CA ARG A 133 15.96 -0.46 12.56
C ARG A 133 15.27 -0.34 11.20
N VAL A 134 15.09 0.87 10.69
CA VAL A 134 14.63 1.10 9.32
C VAL A 134 15.72 0.72 8.32
N THR A 135 16.97 1.09 8.60
CA THR A 135 18.13 0.68 7.79
C THR A 135 18.20 -0.85 7.68
N ALA A 136 18.08 -1.59 8.78
CA ALA A 136 18.03 -3.04 8.79
C ALA A 136 16.85 -3.61 7.97
N THR A 137 15.70 -2.92 7.95
CA THR A 137 14.58 -3.29 7.08
C THR A 137 14.92 -3.16 5.60
N PHE A 138 15.63 -2.10 5.21
CA PHE A 138 16.09 -1.91 3.83
C PHE A 138 17.16 -2.93 3.43
N GLU A 139 18.05 -3.30 4.34
CA GLU A 139 19.05 -4.38 4.13
C GLU A 139 18.36 -5.71 3.85
N ALA A 140 17.35 -6.07 4.64
CA ALA A 140 16.58 -7.28 4.43
C ALA A 140 15.80 -7.24 3.09
N ALA A 141 15.23 -6.08 2.74
CA ALA A 141 14.58 -5.89 1.44
C ALA A 141 15.56 -6.08 0.28
N ALA A 142 16.76 -5.50 0.38
CA ALA A 142 17.83 -5.65 -0.62
C ALA A 142 18.26 -7.11 -0.80
N ALA A 143 18.43 -7.84 0.31
CA ALA A 143 18.85 -9.25 0.31
C ALA A 143 17.80 -10.18 -0.32
N ARG A 144 16.52 -9.81 -0.31
CA ARG A 144 15.40 -10.64 -0.78
C ARG A 144 14.70 -10.10 -2.03
N GLY A 145 15.18 -8.99 -2.60
CA GLY A 145 14.57 -8.34 -3.75
C GLY A 145 13.14 -7.88 -3.50
N ALA A 146 12.84 -7.44 -2.27
CA ALA A 146 11.55 -6.91 -1.88
C ALA A 146 11.48 -5.39 -2.08
N ALA A 147 10.28 -4.85 -2.28
CA ALA A 147 10.02 -3.42 -2.27
C ALA A 147 9.77 -2.91 -0.84
N VAL A 148 10.09 -1.65 -0.60
CA VAL A 148 9.72 -0.96 0.64
C VAL A 148 8.69 0.12 0.32
N PHE A 149 7.49 -0.06 0.83
CA PHE A 149 6.37 0.87 0.69
C PHE A 149 6.33 1.76 1.93
N VAL A 150 6.42 3.08 1.77
CA VAL A 150 6.49 4.00 2.91
C VAL A 150 5.37 5.03 2.83
N HIS A 151 4.45 4.97 3.79
CA HIS A 151 3.38 5.96 3.86
C HIS A 151 3.93 7.30 4.35
N CYS A 152 3.96 8.27 3.47
CA CYS A 152 4.31 9.66 3.75
C CYS A 152 3.06 10.55 3.79
N GLY A 153 3.17 11.71 4.45
CA GLY A 153 2.12 12.71 4.46
C GLY A 153 0.91 12.38 5.35
N VAL A 154 -0.24 12.88 4.94
CA VAL A 154 -1.48 12.76 5.72
C VAL A 154 -1.96 11.32 5.76
N LEU A 155 -2.13 10.81 6.96
CA LEU A 155 -2.61 9.45 7.20
C LEU A 155 -3.99 9.49 7.85
N THR A 156 -4.98 8.95 7.15
CA THR A 156 -6.34 8.80 7.67
C THR A 156 -6.77 7.34 7.56
N VAL A 157 -6.88 6.66 8.70
CA VAL A 157 -7.35 5.28 8.73
C VAL A 157 -8.87 5.27 8.93
N GLY A 158 -9.59 5.10 7.82
CA GLY A 158 -11.05 5.23 7.77
C GLY A 158 -11.79 4.30 8.74
N VAL A 159 -11.32 3.06 8.90
CA VAL A 159 -11.90 2.09 9.83
C VAL A 159 -11.76 2.55 11.29
N ARG A 160 -10.61 3.09 11.69
CA ARG A 160 -10.42 3.64 13.05
C ARG A 160 -11.38 4.79 13.31
N LYS A 161 -11.50 5.72 12.36
CA LYS A 161 -12.42 6.86 12.46
C LYS A 161 -13.87 6.39 12.65
N ARG A 162 -14.32 5.41 11.87
CA ARG A 162 -15.71 4.87 11.95
C ARG A 162 -15.96 4.13 13.27
N LEU A 163 -14.94 3.54 13.88
CA LEU A 163 -15.01 2.89 15.18
C LEU A 163 -14.82 3.86 16.36
N GLY A 164 -14.59 5.15 16.12
CA GLY A 164 -14.32 6.15 17.15
C GLY A 164 -12.95 6.01 17.81
N LEU A 165 -12.02 5.31 17.16
CA LEU A 165 -10.67 5.11 17.69
C LEU A 165 -9.79 6.32 17.42
N ALA A 166 -9.05 6.76 18.43
CA ALA A 166 -8.07 7.83 18.29
C ALA A 166 -6.97 7.46 17.31
N SER A 167 -6.49 8.45 16.55
CA SER A 167 -5.39 8.33 15.60
C SER A 167 -4.38 9.44 15.88
N SER A 168 -3.53 9.23 16.91
CA SER A 168 -2.49 10.17 17.31
C SER A 168 -1.24 10.02 16.43
N PHE A 169 -1.41 10.25 15.11
CA PHE A 169 -0.32 10.12 14.14
C PHE A 169 0.57 11.34 14.12
N ASN A 170 1.88 11.13 14.12
CA ASN A 170 2.88 12.20 13.96
C ASN A 170 3.34 12.30 12.50
N LEU A 171 2.70 13.17 11.72
CA LEU A 171 2.96 13.32 10.29
C LEU A 171 4.39 13.74 9.96
N ARG A 172 5.12 14.38 10.91
CA ARG A 172 6.53 14.75 10.72
C ARG A 172 7.45 13.55 10.52
N LEU A 173 7.04 12.37 11.01
CA LEU A 173 7.82 11.15 10.86
C LEU A 173 7.66 10.51 9.47
N GLY A 174 6.59 10.84 8.73
CA GLY A 174 6.35 10.41 7.35
C GLY A 174 6.83 11.43 6.33
N ASP A 175 8.07 11.92 6.46
CA ASP A 175 8.64 12.93 5.59
C ASP A 175 9.39 12.30 4.40
N PRO A 176 8.98 12.60 3.14
CA PRO A 176 9.67 12.09 1.95
C PRO A 176 11.14 12.51 1.84
N LEU A 177 11.50 13.68 2.35
CA LEU A 177 12.89 14.16 2.30
C LEU A 177 13.78 13.35 3.23
N THR A 178 13.29 12.98 4.42
CA THR A 178 14.00 12.04 5.29
C THR A 178 14.10 10.67 4.66
N LEU A 179 13.02 10.18 3.98
CA LEU A 179 13.05 8.91 3.26
C LEU A 179 14.12 8.89 2.17
N SER A 180 14.33 9.98 1.43
CA SER A 180 15.32 10.04 0.36
C SER A 180 16.74 9.75 0.85
N THR A 181 17.08 10.14 2.07
CA THR A 181 18.40 9.88 2.66
C THR A 181 18.67 8.40 2.91
N VAL A 182 17.61 7.62 3.16
CA VAL A 182 17.70 6.15 3.30
C VAL A 182 17.65 5.49 1.94
N ALA A 183 16.70 5.89 1.07
CA ALA A 183 16.54 5.33 -0.26
C ALA A 183 17.83 5.43 -1.10
N ALA A 184 18.57 6.53 -0.97
CA ALA A 184 19.85 6.74 -1.65
C ALA A 184 20.94 5.72 -1.24
N LYS A 185 20.89 5.18 -0.02
CA LYS A 185 21.83 4.14 0.44
C LYS A 185 21.53 2.77 -0.16
N PHE A 186 20.29 2.56 -0.65
CA PHE A 186 19.79 1.29 -1.18
C PHE A 186 19.24 1.44 -2.60
N PRO A 187 20.06 1.86 -3.60
CA PRO A 187 19.56 2.24 -4.93
C PRO A 187 18.92 1.09 -5.73
N LYS A 188 19.11 -0.16 -5.29
CA LYS A 188 18.49 -1.35 -5.92
C LYS A 188 17.17 -1.76 -5.27
N VAL A 189 16.82 -1.19 -4.12
CA VAL A 189 15.54 -1.47 -3.44
C VAL A 189 14.47 -0.57 -4.03
N PRO A 190 13.42 -1.10 -4.65
CA PRO A 190 12.28 -0.29 -5.06
C PRO A 190 11.60 0.32 -3.83
N VAL A 191 11.49 1.63 -3.79
CA VAL A 191 10.77 2.36 -2.75
C VAL A 191 9.45 2.88 -3.34
N ILE A 192 8.33 2.64 -2.69
CA ILE A 192 7.02 3.08 -3.15
C ILE A 192 6.45 4.08 -2.16
N ILE A 193 6.14 5.29 -2.62
CA ILE A 193 5.43 6.30 -1.84
C ILE A 193 3.98 6.35 -2.32
N PRO A 194 2.98 5.96 -1.50
CA PRO A 194 1.58 5.94 -1.90
C PRO A 194 0.98 7.34 -2.00
N HIS A 195 -0.13 7.44 -2.77
CA HIS A 195 -0.99 8.61 -2.85
C HIS A 195 -0.23 9.89 -3.25
N PHE A 196 0.81 9.77 -4.10
CA PHE A 196 1.69 10.88 -4.45
C PHE A 196 2.28 11.61 -3.22
N GLY A 197 2.44 10.90 -2.09
CA GLY A 197 2.92 11.47 -0.84
C GLY A 197 1.84 12.12 0.03
N ALA A 198 0.55 11.90 -0.28
CA ALA A 198 -0.59 12.29 0.56
C ALA A 198 -0.50 13.70 1.16
N GLY A 199 -0.30 14.70 0.30
CA GLY A 199 -0.18 16.13 0.67
C GLY A 199 1.24 16.65 0.76
N PHE A 200 2.27 15.79 0.76
CA PHE A 200 3.67 16.17 0.57
C PHE A 200 4.13 15.99 -0.88
N LEU A 201 3.28 16.40 -1.84
CA LEU A 201 3.55 16.21 -3.27
C LEU A 201 4.90 16.78 -3.68
N ARG A 202 5.18 18.03 -3.35
CA ARG A 202 6.45 18.70 -3.70
C ARG A 202 7.66 17.95 -3.13
N GLU A 203 7.62 17.61 -1.84
CA GLU A 203 8.67 16.89 -1.14
C GLU A 203 8.86 15.47 -1.71
N THR A 204 7.76 14.82 -2.08
CA THR A 204 7.78 13.51 -2.74
C THR A 204 8.42 13.57 -4.11
N LEU A 205 8.10 14.59 -4.92
CA LEU A 205 8.71 14.78 -6.22
C LEU A 205 10.20 15.09 -6.10
N MET A 206 10.61 15.95 -5.16
CA MET A 206 12.03 16.24 -4.88
C MET A 206 12.79 14.96 -4.45
N ALA A 207 12.19 14.15 -3.56
CA ALA A 207 12.78 12.89 -3.13
C ALA A 207 12.92 11.88 -4.29
N ALA A 208 11.92 11.79 -5.15
CA ALA A 208 11.90 10.90 -6.30
C ALA A 208 12.85 11.38 -7.43
N ASP A 209 13.03 12.67 -7.60
CA ASP A 209 14.04 13.24 -8.52
C ASP A 209 15.45 12.88 -8.05
N GLN A 210 15.73 13.03 -6.76
CA GLN A 210 17.01 12.70 -6.15
C GLN A 210 17.30 11.19 -6.14
N CYS A 211 16.27 10.34 -6.00
CA CYS A 211 16.39 8.88 -5.84
C CYS A 211 15.63 8.13 -6.93
N PRO A 212 16.29 7.65 -8.01
CA PRO A 212 15.63 6.97 -9.13
C PRO A 212 14.91 5.67 -8.77
N ASN A 213 15.20 5.08 -7.60
CA ASN A 213 14.53 3.89 -7.07
C ASN A 213 13.20 4.20 -6.34
N ILE A 214 12.82 5.48 -6.22
CA ILE A 214 11.53 5.88 -5.67
C ILE A 214 10.48 5.88 -6.79
N HIS A 215 9.39 5.15 -6.55
CA HIS A 215 8.20 5.06 -7.37
C HIS A 215 7.02 5.71 -6.64
N LEU A 216 6.09 6.30 -7.38
CA LEU A 216 4.88 6.90 -6.82
C LEU A 216 3.67 6.02 -7.12
N ASP A 217 2.99 5.61 -6.07
CA ASP A 217 1.69 4.96 -6.17
C ASP A 217 0.59 6.02 -6.29
N THR A 218 -0.27 5.87 -7.28
CA THR A 218 -1.31 6.85 -7.64
C THR A 218 -2.62 6.62 -6.89
N SER A 219 -2.67 5.68 -5.95
CA SER A 219 -3.87 5.14 -5.34
C SER A 219 -4.72 6.14 -4.57
N SER A 220 -5.92 5.70 -4.19
CA SER A 220 -6.97 6.39 -3.46
C SER A 220 -7.63 7.57 -4.20
N SER A 221 -8.56 8.23 -3.51
CA SER A 221 -9.29 9.40 -4.03
C SER A 221 -8.45 10.67 -4.16
N ASN A 222 -7.21 10.64 -3.71
CA ASN A 222 -6.31 11.79 -3.65
C ASN A 222 -6.96 13.05 -3.00
N SER A 223 -7.83 12.83 -2.01
CA SER A 223 -8.55 13.92 -1.32
C SER A 223 -7.65 14.90 -0.58
N TRP A 224 -6.37 14.58 -0.42
CA TRP A 224 -5.33 15.47 0.12
C TRP A 224 -5.10 16.71 -0.78
N ILE A 225 -5.50 16.68 -2.04
CA ILE A 225 -5.44 17.83 -2.97
C ILE A 225 -6.10 19.08 -2.37
N LYS A 226 -7.13 18.91 -1.53
CA LYS A 226 -7.80 20.00 -0.82
C LYS A 226 -6.88 20.86 0.05
N TYR A 227 -5.70 20.36 0.43
CA TYR A 227 -4.70 21.13 1.19
C TYR A 227 -3.88 22.08 0.31
N HIS A 228 -4.02 21.98 -1.01
CA HIS A 228 -3.29 22.79 -1.99
C HIS A 228 -4.29 23.59 -2.84
N PRO A 229 -4.57 24.87 -2.50
CA PRO A 229 -5.53 25.67 -3.26
C PRO A 229 -5.20 25.71 -4.75
N GLY A 230 -6.18 25.44 -5.61
CA GLY A 230 -6.02 25.43 -7.07
C GLY A 230 -5.36 24.19 -7.68
N LEU A 231 -4.89 23.24 -6.87
CA LEU A 231 -4.33 21.98 -7.39
C LEU A 231 -5.47 21.06 -7.86
N THR A 232 -5.26 20.45 -9.03
CA THR A 232 -6.17 19.44 -9.59
C THR A 232 -5.44 18.11 -9.78
N LEU A 233 -6.18 17.02 -9.97
CA LEU A 233 -5.55 15.71 -10.21
C LEU A 233 -4.76 15.70 -11.52
N GLU A 234 -5.23 16.43 -12.55
CA GLU A 234 -4.51 16.61 -13.81
C GLU A 234 -3.16 17.30 -13.58
N ALA A 235 -3.13 18.34 -12.75
CA ALA A 235 -1.87 19.03 -12.41
C ALA A 235 -0.92 18.12 -11.63
N VAL A 236 -1.43 17.29 -10.72
CA VAL A 236 -0.63 16.28 -9.99
C VAL A 236 0.01 15.30 -10.95
N PHE A 237 -0.77 14.71 -11.89
CA PHE A 237 -0.24 13.79 -12.89
C PHE A 237 0.77 14.46 -13.83
N ARG A 238 0.52 15.70 -14.28
CA ARG A 238 1.48 16.44 -15.12
C ARG A 238 2.82 16.62 -14.41
N GLN A 239 2.81 17.11 -13.17
CA GLN A 239 4.02 17.29 -12.37
C GLN A 239 4.75 15.97 -12.12
N ALA A 240 4.02 14.91 -11.77
CA ALA A 240 4.60 13.61 -11.54
C ALA A 240 5.23 13.03 -12.82
N LEU A 241 4.55 13.14 -13.97
CA LEU A 241 5.07 12.68 -15.26
C LEU A 241 6.29 13.48 -15.71
N GLU A 242 6.34 14.79 -15.43
CA GLU A 242 7.49 15.65 -15.72
C GLU A 242 8.73 15.22 -14.92
N VAL A 243 8.57 14.92 -13.63
CA VAL A 243 9.68 14.63 -12.71
C VAL A 243 10.13 13.17 -12.78
N VAL A 244 9.19 12.23 -12.73
CA VAL A 244 9.52 10.79 -12.63
C VAL A 244 9.26 10.00 -13.90
N GLY A 245 8.54 10.58 -14.85
CA GLY A 245 8.12 9.89 -16.09
C GLY A 245 7.08 8.79 -15.82
N PRO A 246 6.58 8.17 -16.90
CA PRO A 246 5.57 7.11 -16.78
C PRO A 246 6.13 5.80 -16.19
N ASP A 247 7.45 5.59 -16.22
CA ASP A 247 8.11 4.35 -15.79
C ASP A 247 8.18 4.19 -14.27
N ARG A 248 7.90 5.27 -13.51
CA ARG A 248 7.95 5.26 -12.05
C ARG A 248 6.59 5.59 -11.39
N LEU A 249 5.52 5.66 -12.17
CA LEU A 249 4.16 5.73 -11.65
C LEU A 249 3.54 4.33 -11.60
N ILE A 250 2.91 3.97 -10.49
CA ILE A 250 2.30 2.65 -10.29
C ILE A 250 0.84 2.85 -9.91
N PHE A 251 -0.05 2.25 -10.67
CA PHE A 251 -1.47 2.33 -10.40
C PHE A 251 -1.86 1.53 -9.16
N GLY A 252 -2.73 2.11 -8.33
CA GLY A 252 -3.39 1.47 -7.21
C GLY A 252 -4.76 2.09 -6.94
N THR A 253 -5.61 1.39 -6.19
CA THR A 253 -6.96 1.87 -5.84
C THR A 253 -7.19 2.15 -4.37
N ASP A 254 -6.38 1.59 -3.47
CA ASP A 254 -6.62 1.61 -2.02
C ASP A 254 -7.94 0.89 -1.64
N SER A 255 -8.25 -0.18 -2.39
CA SER A 255 -9.40 -1.04 -2.12
C SER A 255 -9.17 -1.84 -0.84
N SER A 256 -10.23 -2.15 -0.07
CA SER A 256 -9.99 -2.71 1.26
C SER A 256 -11.04 -3.66 1.82
N PHE A 257 -12.32 -3.39 1.69
CA PHE A 257 -13.36 -4.15 2.37
C PHE A 257 -14.53 -4.51 1.45
N PHE A 258 -15.27 -5.53 1.82
CA PHE A 258 -16.54 -5.87 1.19
C PHE A 258 -17.73 -5.34 2.01
N PRO A 259 -18.87 -4.95 1.36
CA PRO A 259 -19.20 -5.23 -0.04
C PRO A 259 -18.68 -4.20 -1.05
N ARG A 260 -17.88 -3.20 -0.65
CA ARG A 260 -17.36 -2.18 -1.58
C ARG A 260 -16.53 -2.82 -2.70
N GLY A 261 -15.64 -3.77 -2.34
CA GLY A 261 -14.76 -4.45 -3.29
C GLY A 261 -13.74 -3.52 -3.94
N TRP A 262 -13.38 -3.81 -5.18
CA TRP A 262 -12.41 -3.04 -5.96
C TRP A 262 -12.99 -1.71 -6.43
N GLN A 263 -12.27 -0.63 -6.20
CA GLN A 263 -12.75 0.73 -6.43
C GLN A 263 -12.61 1.16 -7.90
N ARG A 264 -13.52 0.68 -8.75
CA ARG A 264 -13.59 1.00 -10.17
C ARG A 264 -13.57 2.50 -10.45
N GLN A 265 -14.23 3.30 -9.62
CA GLN A 265 -14.28 4.75 -9.80
C GLN A 265 -12.89 5.40 -9.74
N ILE A 266 -11.96 4.87 -8.92
CA ILE A 266 -10.59 5.37 -8.85
C ILE A 266 -9.88 5.13 -10.17
N PHE A 267 -10.02 3.93 -10.75
CA PHE A 267 -9.45 3.62 -12.06
C PHE A 267 -10.03 4.52 -13.15
N GLU A 268 -11.35 4.64 -13.22
CA GLU A 268 -12.04 5.46 -14.24
C GLU A 268 -11.61 6.93 -14.14
N GLN A 269 -11.53 7.47 -12.93
CA GLN A 269 -11.06 8.84 -12.70
C GLN A 269 -9.62 9.04 -13.17
N GLN A 270 -8.70 8.15 -12.79
CA GLN A 270 -7.30 8.26 -13.17
C GLN A 270 -7.13 8.10 -14.68
N LYS A 271 -7.83 7.13 -15.28
CA LYS A 271 -7.81 6.95 -16.74
C LYS A 271 -8.31 8.19 -17.47
N ALA A 272 -9.45 8.74 -17.06
CA ALA A 272 -9.98 9.97 -17.66
C ALA A 272 -9.02 11.15 -17.48
N THR A 273 -8.36 11.26 -16.35
CA THR A 273 -7.34 12.28 -16.09
C THR A 273 -6.16 12.14 -17.03
N LEU A 274 -5.61 10.92 -17.20
CA LEU A 274 -4.49 10.68 -18.10
C LEU A 274 -4.87 10.94 -19.58
N ASP A 275 -6.09 10.56 -19.98
CA ASP A 275 -6.63 10.87 -21.31
C ASP A 275 -6.74 12.39 -21.52
N ALA A 276 -7.31 13.12 -20.56
CA ALA A 276 -7.50 14.58 -20.63
C ALA A 276 -6.19 15.37 -20.72
N ILE A 277 -5.12 14.86 -20.11
CA ILE A 277 -3.79 15.50 -20.20
C ILE A 277 -2.95 14.99 -21.36
N GLY A 278 -3.49 14.09 -22.20
CA GLY A 278 -2.86 13.62 -23.42
C GLY A 278 -1.74 12.61 -23.22
N VAL A 279 -1.78 11.80 -22.15
CA VAL A 279 -0.77 10.74 -21.94
C VAL A 279 -0.95 9.64 -22.98
N PRO A 280 0.11 9.28 -23.75
CA PRO A 280 0.01 8.24 -24.77
C PRO A 280 -0.41 6.88 -24.20
N PRO A 281 -1.15 6.05 -24.97
CA PRO A 281 -1.60 4.72 -24.53
C PRO A 281 -0.48 3.80 -24.06
N GLU A 282 0.71 3.89 -24.65
CA GLU A 282 1.89 3.13 -24.22
C GLU A 282 2.31 3.52 -22.79
N SER A 283 2.37 4.82 -22.51
CA SER A 283 2.72 5.34 -21.17
C SER A 283 1.64 4.99 -20.14
N GLN A 284 0.36 5.07 -20.52
CA GLN A 284 -0.73 4.59 -19.66
C GLN A 284 -0.60 3.08 -19.38
N GLY A 285 -0.22 2.28 -20.39
CA GLY A 285 0.04 0.85 -20.23
C GLY A 285 1.14 0.55 -19.20
N LYS A 286 2.20 1.38 -19.16
CA LYS A 286 3.25 1.29 -18.13
C LYS A 286 2.69 1.57 -16.75
N ILE A 287 1.90 2.63 -16.57
CA ILE A 287 1.32 3.04 -15.29
C ILE A 287 0.34 1.98 -14.78
N PHE A 288 -0.60 1.53 -15.64
CA PHE A 288 -1.67 0.60 -15.22
C PHE A 288 -1.24 -0.86 -15.07
N SER A 289 -0.09 -1.27 -15.63
CA SER A 289 0.37 -2.65 -15.46
C SER A 289 1.89 -2.86 -15.60
N GLY A 290 2.53 -2.24 -16.59
CA GLY A 290 3.92 -2.55 -16.94
C GLY A 290 4.90 -2.37 -15.79
N ASN A 291 4.75 -1.31 -14.99
CA ASN A 291 5.60 -1.05 -13.83
C ASN A 291 5.38 -2.03 -12.69
N PHE A 292 4.11 -2.41 -12.44
CA PHE A 292 3.79 -3.47 -11.50
C PHE A 292 4.46 -4.79 -11.90
N GLU A 293 4.30 -5.20 -13.15
CA GLU A 293 4.89 -6.45 -13.65
C GLU A 293 6.42 -6.43 -13.60
N ARG A 294 7.05 -5.29 -13.88
CA ARG A 294 8.51 -5.14 -13.78
C ARG A 294 9.00 -5.28 -12.35
N LEU A 295 8.29 -4.72 -11.37
CA LEU A 295 8.70 -4.73 -9.96
C LEU A 295 8.39 -6.07 -9.27
N PHE A 296 7.29 -6.73 -9.65
CA PHE A 296 6.76 -7.90 -8.96
C PHE A 296 6.66 -9.13 -9.87
N ARG A 297 7.60 -9.28 -10.81
CA ARG A 297 7.67 -10.53 -11.61
C ARG A 297 7.75 -11.73 -10.68
N PRO A 298 7.00 -12.82 -10.98
CA PRO A 298 7.27 -14.09 -10.36
C PRO A 298 8.75 -14.44 -10.56
N ALA A 299 9.40 -14.97 -9.52
CA ALA A 299 10.72 -15.55 -9.71
C ALA A 299 10.59 -16.61 -10.81
N THR A 300 11.29 -16.45 -11.92
CA THR A 300 11.45 -17.53 -12.89
C THR A 300 12.19 -18.63 -12.14
N GLY A 301 11.46 -19.74 -11.85
CA GLY A 301 12.02 -20.94 -11.23
C GLY A 301 13.15 -21.55 -12.06
#